data_e7e860e481b3565c62db5b0ed775fa62
#
_entry.id   e7e860e481b3565c62db5b0ed775fa62
#
_cell.length_a   1.000
_cell.length_b   1.000
_cell.length_c   1.000
_cell.angle_alpha   90.00
_cell.angle_beta   90.00
_cell.angle_gamma   90.00
#
_symmetry.space_group_name_H-M   'P 1'
#
loop_
_entity.id
_entity.type
_entity.pdbx_description
1 polymer ?
#
loop_
_entity_poly.entity_id
_entity_poly.type
_entity_poly.pdbx_seq_one_letter_code
_entity_poly.pdbx_strand_id
1 'polypeptide(L)'
;ANIWTDVWVRWRGEGHGVRVGQYKQPMFLDELTSDRYTLFMEQGLPSSFALARRIGAEYSYATPHWRFSLSAYDGNLRGLQKGAGGVGRVVWTPWAQPGDLLHLALSAGSESPDGDIARFSSRVEQSGIGRTRLDTGVLTGVDRIRRTGLEALWIRGPFTAQGEYLRADLSRRNAGDAALGGWYAQLGWFVSGDHSSYKDGALEIPDLGEDGRAVEIAARISALDLDDGSVRGGDTRNYTLGANWYLGKHVRLAANYVHVDGERRGVDVQPDVL
;
A
#
# COMPACT_ATOMS: atom_id res chain seq x y z
N ALA A 1 10.37 20.75 -11.38
CA ALA A 1 9.70 19.60 -10.73
C ALA A 1 9.91 19.72 -9.24
N ASN A 2 8.84 19.67 -8.45
CA ASN A 2 8.95 19.68 -6.98
C ASN A 2 9.47 18.33 -6.51
N ILE A 3 10.66 18.31 -5.91
CA ILE A 3 11.37 17.10 -5.43
C ILE A 3 10.97 16.69 -4.00
N TRP A 4 10.22 17.54 -3.31
CA TRP A 4 9.81 17.27 -1.93
C TRP A 4 8.71 16.21 -1.90
N THR A 5 8.98 15.07 -1.28
CA THR A 5 8.02 13.99 -1.09
C THR A 5 7.40 14.02 0.30
N ASP A 6 8.21 14.06 1.33
CA ASP A 6 7.79 14.14 2.72
C ASP A 6 8.33 15.43 3.35
N VAL A 7 7.43 16.30 3.81
CA VAL A 7 7.74 17.58 4.45
C VAL A 7 6.81 17.76 5.62
N TRP A 8 7.28 17.42 6.81
CA TRP A 8 6.45 17.45 8.01
C TRP A 8 7.26 17.75 9.26
N VAL A 9 6.55 18.22 10.30
CA VAL A 9 7.04 18.34 11.67
C VAL A 9 6.26 17.40 12.55
N ARG A 10 6.93 16.73 13.48
CA ARG A 10 6.30 15.80 14.42
C ARG A 10 6.75 16.08 15.84
N TRP A 11 5.78 16.20 16.74
CA TRP A 11 5.97 16.12 18.17
C TRP A 11 5.68 14.70 18.66
N ARG A 12 6.43 14.20 19.65
CA ARG A 12 6.22 12.90 20.32
C ARG A 12 6.37 13.05 21.82
N GLY A 13 5.52 12.35 22.59
CA GLY A 13 5.61 12.28 24.05
C GLY A 13 4.70 11.17 24.60
N GLU A 14 5.24 10.32 25.48
CA GLU A 14 4.51 9.30 26.26
C GLU A 14 3.48 8.47 25.47
N GLY A 15 3.87 7.94 24.33
CA GLY A 15 3.00 7.18 23.43
C GLY A 15 2.16 8.02 22.47
N HIS A 16 2.07 9.34 22.68
CA HIS A 16 1.36 10.27 21.83
C HIS A 16 2.24 10.87 20.74
N GLY A 17 1.65 11.20 19.61
CA GLY A 17 2.32 11.90 18.53
C GLY A 17 1.36 12.81 17.77
N VAL A 18 1.85 13.98 17.38
CA VAL A 18 1.16 14.89 16.46
C VAL A 18 2.11 15.18 15.31
N ARG A 19 1.65 14.99 14.07
CA ARG A 19 2.40 15.25 12.85
C ARG A 19 1.61 16.22 11.97
N VAL A 20 2.27 17.25 11.44
CA VAL A 20 1.67 18.22 10.52
C VAL A 20 2.57 18.43 9.32
N GLY A 21 2.00 18.45 8.14
CA GLY A 21 2.71 18.63 6.87
C GLY A 21 2.29 17.62 5.82
N GLN A 22 3.15 17.36 4.84
CA GLN A 22 2.92 16.35 3.81
C GLN A 22 3.58 15.03 4.17
N TYR A 23 2.80 13.95 4.22
CA TYR A 23 3.24 12.58 4.54
C TYR A 23 2.29 11.54 3.95
N LYS A 24 2.73 10.26 3.87
CA LYS A 24 1.86 9.12 3.53
C LYS A 24 0.76 8.99 4.59
N GLN A 25 -0.50 8.97 4.17
CA GLN A 25 -1.63 8.87 5.08
C GLN A 25 -1.70 7.49 5.75
N PRO A 26 -2.15 7.38 7.02
CA PRO A 26 -2.13 6.14 7.77
C PRO A 26 -3.18 5.14 7.26
N MET A 27 -2.93 4.56 6.12
CA MET A 27 -3.76 3.56 5.47
C MET A 27 -2.89 2.69 4.59
N PHE A 28 -3.03 1.36 4.68
CA PHE A 28 -2.38 0.39 3.83
C PHE A 28 -0.89 0.13 4.20
N LEU A 29 -0.61 -1.07 4.68
CA LEU A 29 0.73 -1.44 5.17
C LEU A 29 1.79 -1.37 4.08
N ASP A 30 1.49 -1.88 2.87
CA ASP A 30 2.43 -1.89 1.75
C ASP A 30 2.80 -0.45 1.32
N GLU A 31 1.82 0.48 1.31
CA GLU A 31 2.08 1.90 1.06
C GLU A 31 2.91 2.55 2.17
N LEU A 32 2.66 2.21 3.44
CA LEU A 32 3.38 2.78 4.58
C LEU A 32 4.80 2.25 4.72
N THR A 33 5.03 1.01 4.27
CA THR A 33 6.36 0.42 4.19
C THR A 33 7.22 1.22 3.21
N SER A 34 8.48 1.41 3.52
CA SER A 34 9.42 2.03 2.59
C SER A 34 9.72 1.06 1.44
N ASP A 35 9.77 1.58 0.21
CA ASP A 35 10.12 0.81 -0.99
C ASP A 35 11.48 0.07 -0.88
N ARG A 36 12.28 0.45 0.10
CA ARG A 36 13.53 -0.24 0.45
C ARG A 36 13.32 -1.59 1.12
N TYR A 37 12.16 -1.78 1.77
CA TYR A 37 11.89 -2.90 2.68
C TYR A 37 10.68 -3.74 2.25
N THR A 38 10.03 -3.37 1.15
CA THR A 38 9.00 -4.20 0.52
C THR A 38 9.60 -5.46 -0.09
N LEU A 39 8.88 -6.58 -0.07
CA LEU A 39 9.35 -7.85 -0.63
C LEU A 39 9.56 -7.76 -2.15
N PHE A 40 8.81 -6.91 -2.82
CA PHE A 40 8.82 -6.73 -4.27
C PHE A 40 9.20 -5.30 -4.65
N MET A 41 9.61 -5.11 -5.90
CA MET A 41 9.98 -3.79 -6.45
C MET A 41 8.77 -2.87 -6.61
N GLU A 42 7.58 -3.45 -6.81
CA GLU A 42 6.32 -2.74 -6.96
C GLU A 42 5.35 -3.14 -5.86
N GLN A 43 4.54 -2.20 -5.42
CA GLN A 43 3.47 -2.45 -4.46
C GLN A 43 2.39 -3.33 -5.08
N GLY A 44 1.62 -4.04 -4.23
CA GLY A 44 0.48 -4.84 -4.67
C GLY A 44 -0.60 -4.00 -5.37
N LEU A 45 -1.35 -4.63 -6.27
CA LEU A 45 -2.39 -3.98 -7.08
C LEU A 45 -3.35 -3.07 -6.30
N PRO A 46 -3.79 -3.43 -5.07
CA PRO A 46 -4.69 -2.59 -4.28
C PRO A 46 -4.12 -1.22 -3.89
N SER A 47 -2.81 -1.00 -4.03
CA SER A 47 -2.18 0.31 -3.82
C SER A 47 -2.79 1.42 -4.68
N SER A 48 -3.50 1.05 -5.76
CA SER A 48 -4.32 1.96 -6.58
C SER A 48 -5.38 2.72 -5.78
N PHE A 49 -5.79 2.22 -4.62
CA PHE A 49 -6.74 2.85 -3.72
C PHE A 49 -6.07 3.61 -2.57
N ALA A 50 -4.75 3.53 -2.43
CA ALA A 50 -4.03 4.21 -1.36
C ALA A 50 -4.19 5.73 -1.45
N LEU A 51 -4.25 6.38 -0.29
CA LEU A 51 -4.36 7.84 -0.20
C LEU A 51 -3.05 8.55 -0.58
N ALA A 52 -1.95 7.80 -0.61
CA ALA A 52 -0.62 8.33 -0.87
C ALA A 52 -0.25 9.52 0.06
N ARG A 53 0.54 10.45 -0.43
CA ARG A 53 0.97 11.63 0.33
C ARG A 53 -0.04 12.75 0.21
N ARG A 54 -0.50 13.27 1.38
CA ARG A 54 -1.40 14.42 1.51
C ARG A 54 -0.83 15.40 2.52
N ILE A 55 -1.19 16.66 2.38
CA ILE A 55 -0.96 17.69 3.41
C ILE A 55 -2.04 17.52 4.46
N GLY A 56 -1.65 17.38 5.73
CA GLY A 56 -2.62 17.14 6.78
C GLY A 56 -2.04 17.26 8.17
N ALA A 57 -2.89 16.94 9.14
CA ALA A 57 -2.54 16.78 10.54
C ALA A 57 -2.95 15.40 11.02
N GLU A 58 -2.05 14.70 11.69
CA GLU A 58 -2.27 13.38 12.27
C GLU A 58 -2.04 13.43 13.77
N TYR A 59 -2.95 12.83 14.50
CA TYR A 59 -2.75 12.42 15.89
C TYR A 59 -2.55 10.90 15.93
N SER A 60 -1.57 10.45 16.71
CA SER A 60 -1.32 9.03 16.95
C SER A 60 -1.14 8.74 18.42
N TYR A 61 -1.57 7.55 18.84
CA TYR A 61 -1.35 7.00 20.17
C TYR A 61 -0.88 5.56 20.07
N ALA A 62 0.15 5.19 20.80
CA ALA A 62 0.74 3.87 20.78
C ALA A 62 0.95 3.33 22.19
N THR A 63 0.60 2.07 22.37
CA THR A 63 0.92 1.22 23.52
C THR A 63 1.80 0.06 23.04
N PRO A 64 2.27 -0.85 23.91
CA PRO A 64 3.02 -2.04 23.47
C PRO A 64 2.29 -2.90 22.44
N HIS A 65 0.96 -2.97 22.49
CA HIS A 65 0.15 -3.87 21.64
C HIS A 65 -0.79 -3.16 20.67
N TRP A 66 -1.00 -1.84 20.84
CA TRP A 66 -1.96 -1.09 20.03
C TRP A 66 -1.35 0.18 19.50
N ARG A 67 -1.69 0.51 18.26
CA ARG A 67 -1.41 1.80 17.66
C ARG A 67 -2.67 2.34 17.01
N PHE A 68 -2.99 3.57 17.33
CA PHE A 68 -4.11 4.32 16.76
C PHE A 68 -3.55 5.51 15.99
N SER A 69 -4.09 5.79 14.83
CA SER A 69 -3.78 6.98 14.03
C SER A 69 -5.07 7.57 13.49
N LEU A 70 -5.21 8.87 13.60
CA LEU A 70 -6.32 9.64 13.02
C LEU A 70 -5.73 10.84 12.29
N SER A 71 -6.05 10.99 11.01
CA SER A 71 -5.55 12.07 10.17
C SER A 71 -6.68 12.79 9.46
N ALA A 72 -6.59 14.11 9.41
CA ALA A 72 -7.36 14.96 8.51
C ALA A 72 -6.41 15.56 7.47
N TYR A 73 -6.81 15.59 6.21
CA TYR A 73 -5.94 15.98 5.11
C TYR A 73 -6.69 16.70 3.98
N ASP A 74 -5.92 17.36 3.14
CA ASP A 74 -6.35 17.93 1.87
C ASP A 74 -5.36 17.50 0.76
N GLY A 75 -5.22 18.24 -0.30
CA GLY A 75 -4.37 17.96 -1.46
C GLY A 75 -2.90 17.62 -1.13
N ASN A 76 -2.03 17.76 -2.09
CA ASN A 76 -0.59 17.60 -1.89
C ASN A 76 0.21 18.73 -2.53
N LEU A 77 1.49 18.87 -2.16
CA LEU A 77 2.39 19.93 -2.64
C LEU A 77 2.60 19.91 -4.17
N ARG A 78 2.31 18.79 -4.82
CA ARG A 78 2.40 18.65 -6.28
C ARG A 78 1.13 19.08 -7.02
N GLY A 79 0.02 19.29 -6.29
CA GLY A 79 -1.30 19.55 -6.88
C GLY A 79 -1.89 18.38 -7.69
N LEU A 80 -1.30 17.17 -7.56
CA LEU A 80 -1.75 15.96 -8.26
C LEU A 80 -2.86 15.24 -7.54
N GLN A 81 -2.90 15.37 -6.22
CA GLN A 81 -3.94 14.83 -5.35
C GLN A 81 -4.73 16.01 -4.80
N LYS A 82 -6.04 15.97 -4.98
CA LYS A 82 -6.94 17.02 -4.58
C LYS A 82 -8.17 16.43 -3.91
N GLY A 83 -8.67 17.11 -2.89
CA GLY A 83 -9.81 16.67 -2.11
C GLY A 83 -9.50 16.52 -0.64
N ALA A 84 -10.41 17.04 0.18
CA ALA A 84 -10.32 17.00 1.64
C ALA A 84 -10.92 15.71 2.20
N GLY A 85 -10.33 15.19 3.27
CA GLY A 85 -10.81 13.99 3.88
C GLY A 85 -10.20 13.69 5.25
N GLY A 86 -10.58 12.53 5.77
CA GLY A 86 -10.03 11.99 6.99
C GLY A 86 -9.87 10.47 6.91
N VAL A 87 -8.91 9.94 7.65
CA VAL A 87 -8.65 8.50 7.74
C VAL A 87 -8.20 8.14 9.15
N GLY A 88 -8.71 7.00 9.63
CA GLY A 88 -8.29 6.36 10.86
C GLY A 88 -7.70 4.98 10.57
N ARG A 89 -6.68 4.59 11.36
CA ARG A 89 -6.09 3.25 11.34
C ARG A 89 -5.87 2.75 12.76
N VAL A 90 -6.24 1.51 13.01
CA VAL A 90 -5.99 0.81 14.27
C VAL A 90 -5.15 -0.42 13.94
N VAL A 91 -4.04 -0.57 14.65
CA VAL A 91 -3.13 -1.71 14.55
C VAL A 91 -3.13 -2.45 15.88
N TRP A 92 -3.23 -3.75 15.82
CA TRP A 92 -3.05 -4.65 16.94
C TRP A 92 -1.88 -5.60 16.72
N THR A 93 -0.93 -5.58 17.63
CA THR A 93 0.24 -6.47 17.65
C THR A 93 0.21 -7.29 18.93
N PRO A 94 -0.52 -8.43 18.97
CA PRO A 94 -0.63 -9.26 20.18
C PRO A 94 0.72 -9.72 20.70
N TRP A 95 1.68 -9.94 19.79
CA TRP A 95 3.09 -10.13 20.12
C TRP A 95 3.95 -9.46 19.05
N ALA A 96 5.09 -8.92 19.47
CA ALA A 96 6.03 -8.20 18.62
C ALA A 96 7.44 -8.35 19.19
N GLN A 97 8.10 -9.43 18.84
CA GLN A 97 9.49 -9.72 19.19
C GLN A 97 10.34 -9.79 17.90
N PRO A 98 11.66 -9.59 17.96
CA PRO A 98 12.50 -9.82 16.80
C PRO A 98 12.29 -11.22 16.21
N GLY A 99 11.98 -11.29 14.92
CA GLY A 99 11.70 -12.54 14.23
C GLY A 99 10.42 -13.28 14.64
N ASP A 100 9.56 -12.70 15.49
CA ASP A 100 8.24 -13.27 15.85
C ASP A 100 7.22 -12.15 16.08
N LEU A 101 6.32 -11.96 15.11
CA LEU A 101 5.34 -10.86 15.09
C LEU A 101 4.02 -11.33 14.49
N LEU A 102 2.93 -10.87 15.09
CA LEU A 102 1.64 -10.77 14.40
C LEU A 102 1.15 -9.32 14.43
N HIS A 103 0.83 -8.78 13.27
CA HIS A 103 0.21 -7.50 13.07
C HIS A 103 -1.12 -7.70 12.36
N LEU A 104 -2.18 -7.14 12.91
CA LEU A 104 -3.50 -7.06 12.29
C LEU A 104 -3.94 -5.61 12.33
N ALA A 105 -4.49 -5.09 11.23
CA ALA A 105 -4.96 -3.72 11.20
C ALA A 105 -6.25 -3.54 10.41
N LEU A 106 -6.97 -2.51 10.80
CA LEU A 106 -8.15 -1.98 10.13
C LEU A 106 -7.94 -0.49 9.87
N SER A 107 -8.26 -0.05 8.67
CA SER A 107 -8.30 1.36 8.31
C SER A 107 -9.61 1.73 7.65
N ALA A 108 -10.09 2.95 7.91
CA ALA A 108 -11.27 3.50 7.27
C ALA A 108 -11.10 5.01 7.07
N GLY A 109 -11.55 5.49 5.91
CA GLY A 109 -11.46 6.90 5.57
C GLY A 109 -12.57 7.36 4.64
N SER A 110 -12.74 8.68 4.59
CA SER A 110 -13.71 9.33 3.70
C SER A 110 -13.08 10.58 3.12
N GLU A 111 -13.27 10.80 1.83
CA GLU A 111 -12.75 11.92 1.06
C GLU A 111 -13.85 12.52 0.19
N SER A 112 -13.92 13.85 0.14
CA SER A 112 -14.69 14.58 -0.87
C SER A 112 -13.69 15.06 -1.94
N PRO A 113 -13.70 14.47 -3.14
CA PRO A 113 -12.74 14.83 -4.18
C PRO A 113 -13.02 16.23 -4.73
N ASP A 114 -11.95 16.97 -5.05
CA ASP A 114 -12.06 18.29 -5.66
C ASP A 114 -12.64 18.19 -7.09
N GLY A 115 -13.57 19.09 -7.41
CA GLY A 115 -14.24 19.12 -8.70
C GLY A 115 -15.18 17.94 -8.95
N ASP A 116 -15.56 17.19 -7.91
CA ASP A 116 -16.46 16.01 -7.99
C ASP A 116 -15.97 14.96 -8.99
N ILE A 117 -14.65 14.77 -9.11
CA ILE A 117 -14.05 13.83 -10.04
C ILE A 117 -13.14 12.83 -9.31
N ALA A 118 -13.13 11.59 -9.79
CA ALA A 118 -12.21 10.54 -9.35
C ALA A 118 -11.67 9.76 -10.56
N ARG A 119 -10.50 9.14 -10.38
CA ARG A 119 -9.92 8.20 -11.35
C ARG A 119 -9.08 7.19 -10.59
N PHE A 120 -9.30 5.92 -10.86
CA PHE A 120 -8.47 4.83 -10.36
C PHE A 120 -7.74 4.17 -11.52
N SER A 121 -6.45 3.95 -11.38
CA SER A 121 -5.66 3.29 -12.42
C SER A 121 -4.49 2.54 -11.81
N SER A 122 -4.16 1.40 -12.41
CA SER A 122 -3.01 0.58 -12.06
C SER A 122 -2.15 0.30 -13.29
N ARG A 123 -0.84 0.22 -13.09
CA ARG A 123 0.12 -0.24 -14.10
C ARG A 123 0.40 -1.74 -13.99
N VAL A 124 -0.48 -2.47 -13.33
CA VAL A 124 -0.43 -3.92 -13.13
C VAL A 124 0.92 -4.42 -12.59
N GLU A 125 1.50 -3.69 -11.63
CA GLU A 125 2.82 -3.97 -11.01
C GLU A 125 4.00 -3.91 -12.00
N GLN A 126 3.91 -3.06 -13.03
CA GLN A 126 4.90 -2.94 -14.11
C GLN A 126 5.20 -1.47 -14.45
N SER A 127 5.54 -0.67 -13.44
CA SER A 127 5.70 0.79 -13.60
C SER A 127 6.80 1.21 -14.58
N GLY A 128 7.81 0.37 -14.81
CA GLY A 128 8.97 0.69 -15.62
C GLY A 128 8.92 0.27 -17.09
N ILE A 129 8.17 -0.76 -17.44
CA ILE A 129 8.30 -1.47 -18.72
C ILE A 129 6.98 -1.59 -19.47
N GLY A 130 5.85 -1.73 -18.76
CA GLY A 130 4.55 -2.02 -19.35
C GLY A 130 3.77 -0.77 -19.80
N ARG A 131 3.08 -0.85 -20.94
CA ARG A 131 2.08 0.14 -21.36
C ARG A 131 0.67 -0.22 -20.88
N THR A 132 0.49 -1.41 -20.39
CA THR A 132 -0.78 -1.96 -19.95
C THR A 132 -1.24 -1.29 -18.68
N ARG A 133 -2.47 -0.84 -18.68
CA ARG A 133 -3.06 -0.12 -17.56
C ARG A 133 -4.52 -0.47 -17.42
N LEU A 134 -4.90 -0.88 -16.22
CA LEU A 134 -6.28 -0.80 -15.79
C LEU A 134 -6.62 0.66 -15.48
N ASP A 135 -7.79 1.14 -15.87
CA ASP A 135 -8.13 2.55 -15.73
C ASP A 135 -9.63 2.79 -15.88
N THR A 136 -10.26 3.29 -14.84
CA THR A 136 -11.68 3.67 -14.87
C THR A 136 -11.98 4.81 -15.84
N GLY A 137 -10.95 5.56 -16.27
CA GLY A 137 -11.13 6.89 -16.83
C GLY A 137 -11.56 7.89 -15.75
N VAL A 138 -11.92 9.09 -16.18
CA VAL A 138 -12.44 10.14 -15.29
C VAL A 138 -13.88 9.84 -14.95
N LEU A 139 -14.15 9.59 -13.66
CA LEU A 139 -15.49 9.45 -13.10
C LEU A 139 -15.97 10.82 -12.63
N THR A 140 -17.14 11.26 -13.09
CA THR A 140 -17.73 12.56 -12.76
C THR A 140 -18.88 12.44 -11.78
N GLY A 141 -19.20 13.53 -11.09
CA GLY A 141 -20.28 13.59 -10.11
C GLY A 141 -19.98 12.79 -8.84
N VAL A 142 -18.72 12.57 -8.51
CA VAL A 142 -18.30 11.83 -7.33
C VAL A 142 -18.31 12.74 -6.11
N ASP A 143 -19.35 12.60 -5.28
CA ASP A 143 -19.49 13.37 -4.04
C ASP A 143 -18.56 12.90 -2.94
N ARG A 144 -18.35 11.58 -2.87
CA ARG A 144 -17.63 10.96 -1.76
C ARG A 144 -16.99 9.65 -2.18
N ILE A 145 -15.79 9.45 -1.67
CA ILE A 145 -15.07 8.19 -1.74
C ILE A 145 -14.86 7.70 -0.31
N ARG A 146 -15.43 6.55 0.05
CA ARG A 146 -15.13 5.87 1.30
C ARG A 146 -14.13 4.76 1.02
N ARG A 147 -13.11 4.65 1.84
CA ARG A 147 -12.10 3.58 1.74
C ARG A 147 -12.09 2.76 3.01
N THR A 148 -11.98 1.45 2.86
CA THR A 148 -11.80 0.51 3.96
C THR A 148 -10.65 -0.41 3.63
N GLY A 149 -9.77 -0.66 4.60
CA GLY A 149 -8.61 -1.54 4.45
C GLY A 149 -8.49 -2.52 5.60
N LEU A 150 -8.14 -3.76 5.29
CA LEU A 150 -7.76 -4.81 6.23
C LEU A 150 -6.32 -5.20 5.94
N GLU A 151 -5.52 -5.40 7.00
CA GLU A 151 -4.10 -5.70 6.90
C GLU A 151 -3.74 -6.85 7.85
N ALA A 152 -2.90 -7.76 7.38
CA ALA A 152 -2.30 -8.81 8.18
C ALA A 152 -0.83 -8.98 7.81
N LEU A 153 0.05 -9.04 8.81
CA LEU A 153 1.47 -9.38 8.66
C LEU A 153 1.87 -10.34 9.76
N TRP A 154 2.51 -11.43 9.36
CA TRP A 154 3.09 -12.42 10.25
C TRP A 154 4.56 -12.64 9.91
N ILE A 155 5.40 -12.59 10.93
CA ILE A 155 6.82 -12.91 10.82
C ILE A 155 7.11 -14.04 11.79
N ARG A 156 7.78 -15.10 11.35
CA ARG A 156 8.27 -16.16 12.21
C ARG A 156 9.59 -16.73 11.71
N GLY A 157 10.66 -16.38 12.41
CA GLY A 157 12.02 -16.67 11.96
C GLY A 157 12.22 -16.13 10.53
N PRO A 158 12.70 -16.97 9.60
CA PRO A 158 13.01 -16.53 8.24
C PRO A 158 11.76 -16.33 7.37
N PHE A 159 10.55 -16.58 7.85
CA PHE A 159 9.33 -16.50 7.08
C PHE A 159 8.55 -15.21 7.36
N THR A 160 8.06 -14.59 6.31
CA THR A 160 7.17 -13.43 6.34
C THR A 160 5.93 -13.74 5.50
N ALA A 161 4.74 -13.57 6.08
CA ALA A 161 3.48 -13.62 5.35
C ALA A 161 2.75 -12.29 5.52
N GLN A 162 2.28 -11.69 4.43
CA GLN A 162 1.56 -10.42 4.44
C GLN A 162 0.39 -10.48 3.47
N GLY A 163 -0.72 -9.86 3.84
CA GLY A 163 -1.87 -9.72 2.97
C GLY A 163 -2.68 -8.50 3.34
N GLU A 164 -3.30 -7.89 2.33
CA GLU A 164 -4.15 -6.72 2.49
C GLU A 164 -5.35 -6.79 1.54
N TYR A 165 -6.44 -6.20 1.99
CA TYR A 165 -7.64 -5.97 1.19
C TYR A 165 -8.02 -4.51 1.28
N LEU A 166 -8.25 -3.87 0.14
CA LEU A 166 -8.79 -2.51 0.05
C LEU A 166 -10.07 -2.47 -0.76
N ARG A 167 -10.98 -1.64 -0.30
CA ARG A 167 -12.23 -1.31 -0.97
C ARG A 167 -12.43 0.20 -1.02
N ALA A 168 -12.91 0.70 -2.17
CA ALA A 168 -13.31 2.08 -2.39
C ALA A 168 -14.76 2.12 -2.86
N ASP A 169 -15.65 2.67 -2.03
CA ASP A 169 -17.05 2.91 -2.33
C ASP A 169 -17.24 4.36 -2.78
N LEU A 170 -17.74 4.57 -3.97
CA LEU A 170 -17.97 5.87 -4.60
C LEU A 170 -19.44 6.22 -4.58
N SER A 171 -19.81 7.35 -3.95
CA SER A 171 -21.15 7.93 -4.07
C SER A 171 -21.16 8.93 -5.21
N ARG A 172 -22.12 8.82 -6.13
CA ARG A 172 -22.19 9.60 -7.38
C ARG A 172 -23.56 10.20 -7.59
N ARG A 173 -23.63 11.52 -7.91
CA ARG A 173 -24.89 12.25 -8.05
C ARG A 173 -25.74 11.85 -9.27
N ASN A 174 -25.08 11.66 -10.42
CA ASN A 174 -25.75 11.51 -11.72
C ASN A 174 -25.48 10.15 -12.35
N ALA A 175 -25.00 9.20 -11.59
CA ALA A 175 -24.75 7.83 -12.01
C ALA A 175 -24.90 6.90 -10.80
N GLY A 176 -25.07 5.61 -11.02
CA GLY A 176 -25.09 4.64 -9.93
C GLY A 176 -23.80 4.69 -9.11
N ASP A 177 -23.91 4.47 -7.79
CA ASP A 177 -22.78 4.27 -6.92
C ASP A 177 -21.91 3.12 -7.45
N ALA A 178 -20.65 3.11 -7.12
CA ALA A 178 -19.72 2.06 -7.52
C ALA A 178 -18.83 1.61 -6.37
N ALA A 179 -18.53 0.32 -6.34
CA ALA A 179 -17.68 -0.31 -5.36
C ALA A 179 -16.52 -1.03 -6.06
N LEU A 180 -15.32 -0.52 -5.88
CA LEU A 180 -14.09 -1.05 -6.46
C LEU A 180 -13.25 -1.68 -5.37
N GLY A 181 -12.47 -2.73 -5.69
CA GLY A 181 -11.70 -3.40 -4.67
C GLY A 181 -10.49 -4.15 -5.19
N GLY A 182 -9.64 -4.57 -4.27
CA GLY A 182 -8.50 -5.40 -4.58
C GLY A 182 -7.88 -5.98 -3.31
N TRP A 183 -7.06 -7.00 -3.50
CA TRP A 183 -6.35 -7.67 -2.43
C TRP A 183 -5.03 -8.25 -2.93
N TYR A 184 -4.14 -8.51 -2.01
CA TYR A 184 -2.98 -9.37 -2.27
C TYR A 184 -2.68 -10.26 -1.06
N ALA A 185 -1.96 -11.34 -1.32
CA ALA A 185 -1.28 -12.16 -0.34
C ALA A 185 0.13 -12.46 -0.84
N GLN A 186 1.12 -12.33 0.05
CA GLN A 186 2.52 -12.57 -0.28
C GLN A 186 3.24 -13.32 0.83
N LEU A 187 4.26 -14.07 0.43
CA LEU A 187 5.14 -14.83 1.30
C LEU A 187 6.58 -14.46 0.97
N GLY A 188 7.41 -14.31 1.98
CA GLY A 188 8.85 -14.15 1.88
C GLY A 188 9.56 -15.22 2.71
N TRP A 189 10.71 -15.66 2.23
CA TRP A 189 11.58 -16.60 2.92
C TRP A 189 13.05 -16.18 2.78
N PHE A 190 13.67 -15.85 3.90
CA PHE A 190 15.11 -15.66 3.97
C PHE A 190 15.80 -17.03 3.98
N VAL A 191 16.35 -17.43 2.85
CA VAL A 191 17.07 -18.72 2.69
C VAL A 191 18.31 -18.78 3.59
N SER A 192 18.91 -17.63 3.90
CA SER A 192 20.05 -17.44 4.79
C SER A 192 19.73 -17.54 6.28
N GLY A 193 18.45 -17.59 6.66
CA GLY A 193 18.02 -17.69 8.06
C GLY A 193 17.79 -16.34 8.75
N ASP A 194 18.01 -15.24 8.08
CA ASP A 194 17.70 -13.88 8.54
C ASP A 194 16.19 -13.67 8.69
N HIS A 195 15.75 -12.51 9.14
CA HIS A 195 14.32 -12.23 9.27
C HIS A 195 13.96 -10.76 8.98
N SER A 196 12.72 -10.55 8.58
CA SER A 196 12.14 -9.22 8.45
C SER A 196 12.07 -8.52 9.80
N SER A 197 12.28 -7.21 9.80
CA SER A 197 12.11 -6.35 10.97
C SER A 197 10.86 -5.50 10.84
N TYR A 198 10.33 -5.08 11.99
CA TYR A 198 9.09 -4.31 12.09
C TYR A 198 9.23 -3.17 13.08
N LYS A 199 8.71 -1.99 12.70
CA LYS A 199 8.71 -0.82 13.57
C LYS A 199 7.59 0.13 13.20
N ASP A 200 6.99 0.75 14.20
CA ASP A 200 5.99 1.81 14.03
C ASP A 200 4.80 1.47 13.12
N GLY A 201 4.46 0.18 12.98
CA GLY A 201 3.33 -0.26 12.19
C GLY A 201 3.66 -0.59 10.73
N ALA A 202 4.96 -0.75 10.36
CA ALA A 202 5.42 -1.10 9.02
C ALA A 202 6.68 -1.98 9.06
N LEU A 203 7.03 -2.61 7.93
CA LEU A 203 8.31 -3.29 7.77
C LEU A 203 9.46 -2.29 7.71
N GLU A 204 10.58 -2.70 8.26
CA GLU A 204 11.85 -1.96 8.28
C GLU A 204 12.96 -2.80 7.62
N ILE A 205 14.19 -2.27 7.68
CA ILE A 205 15.36 -3.00 7.18
C ILE A 205 15.45 -4.37 7.86
N PRO A 206 15.60 -5.47 7.09
CA PRO A 206 15.73 -6.80 7.66
C PRO A 206 16.89 -6.89 8.66
N ASP A 207 16.72 -7.73 9.65
CA ASP A 207 17.83 -8.08 10.55
C ASP A 207 18.72 -9.08 9.84
N LEU A 208 19.85 -8.58 9.37
CA LEU A 208 20.86 -9.35 8.64
C LEU A 208 21.91 -9.83 9.62
N GLY A 209 22.29 -11.10 9.54
CA GLY A 209 23.32 -11.69 10.35
C GLY A 209 24.67 -10.92 10.33
N GLU A 210 25.67 -11.45 11.01
CA GLU A 210 26.97 -10.75 11.26
C GLU A 210 27.69 -10.35 9.97
N ASP A 211 27.59 -11.14 8.91
CA ASP A 211 28.17 -10.85 7.59
C ASP A 211 27.38 -9.85 6.76
N GLY A 212 26.18 -9.48 7.22
CA GLY A 212 25.31 -8.49 6.58
C GLY A 212 24.80 -8.91 5.20
N ARG A 213 24.81 -10.20 4.87
CA ARG A 213 24.37 -10.74 3.58
C ARG A 213 23.18 -11.66 3.78
N ALA A 214 22.16 -11.47 2.97
CA ALA A 214 20.97 -12.32 3.00
C ALA A 214 20.39 -12.53 1.60
N VAL A 215 19.76 -13.68 1.40
CA VAL A 215 18.98 -13.98 0.22
C VAL A 215 17.55 -14.26 0.65
N GLU A 216 16.62 -13.53 0.05
CA GLU A 216 15.18 -13.69 0.26
C GLU A 216 14.52 -14.08 -1.06
N ILE A 217 13.65 -15.09 -1.01
CA ILE A 217 12.77 -15.49 -2.11
C ILE A 217 11.36 -15.13 -1.71
N ALA A 218 10.58 -14.59 -2.65
CA ALA A 218 9.21 -14.16 -2.38
C ALA A 218 8.25 -14.59 -3.49
N ALA A 219 6.99 -14.82 -3.10
CA ALA A 219 5.89 -15.07 -4.01
C ALA A 219 4.68 -14.21 -3.61
N ARG A 220 3.95 -13.67 -4.60
CA ARG A 220 2.72 -12.89 -4.40
C ARG A 220 1.66 -13.28 -5.40
N ILE A 221 0.41 -13.32 -4.94
CA ILE A 221 -0.78 -13.22 -5.74
C ILE A 221 -1.46 -11.90 -5.40
N SER A 222 -1.89 -11.15 -6.41
CA SER A 222 -2.49 -9.83 -6.27
C SER A 222 -3.66 -9.71 -7.24
N ALA A 223 -4.77 -9.11 -6.83
CA ALA A 223 -5.96 -8.93 -7.64
C ALA A 223 -6.53 -7.52 -7.49
N LEU A 224 -7.05 -6.97 -8.58
CA LEU A 224 -7.70 -5.66 -8.65
C LEU A 224 -8.91 -5.75 -9.54
N ASP A 225 -10.05 -5.22 -9.06
CA ASP A 225 -11.29 -5.09 -9.81
C ASP A 225 -11.70 -3.61 -9.83
N LEU A 226 -11.72 -3.03 -11.03
CA LEU A 226 -12.13 -1.66 -11.31
C LEU A 226 -13.43 -1.62 -12.13
N ASP A 227 -14.19 -2.72 -12.16
CA ASP A 227 -15.45 -2.84 -12.85
C ASP A 227 -16.62 -2.89 -11.84
N ASP A 228 -17.55 -1.95 -11.94
CA ASP A 228 -18.83 -2.02 -11.23
C ASP A 228 -19.88 -1.13 -11.90
N GLY A 229 -21.04 -1.70 -12.18
CA GLY A 229 -22.15 -0.99 -12.80
C GLY A 229 -21.75 -0.34 -14.14
N SER A 230 -21.70 0.99 -14.16
CA SER A 230 -21.28 1.78 -15.32
C SER A 230 -19.77 2.02 -15.43
N VAL A 231 -19.01 1.69 -14.39
CA VAL A 231 -17.54 1.80 -14.39
C VAL A 231 -16.96 0.59 -15.09
N ARG A 232 -16.05 0.80 -16.03
CA ARG A 232 -15.37 -0.22 -16.82
C ARG A 232 -13.87 0.07 -16.85
N GLY A 233 -13.20 -0.17 -15.72
CA GLY A 233 -11.77 0.05 -15.55
C GLY A 233 -10.92 -1.19 -15.85
N GLY A 234 -11.56 -2.37 -15.89
CA GLY A 234 -10.97 -3.68 -16.07
C GLY A 234 -10.61 -4.36 -14.76
N ASP A 235 -10.30 -5.62 -14.84
CA ASP A 235 -9.86 -6.46 -13.73
C ASP A 235 -8.57 -7.21 -14.07
N THR A 236 -7.83 -7.63 -13.05
CA THR A 236 -6.60 -8.42 -13.24
C THR A 236 -6.25 -9.22 -12.01
N ARG A 237 -5.56 -10.32 -12.26
CA ARG A 237 -4.86 -11.11 -11.25
C ARG A 237 -3.41 -11.31 -11.66
N ASN A 238 -2.49 -10.89 -10.81
CA ASN A 238 -1.07 -11.06 -11.05
C ASN A 238 -0.48 -12.15 -10.15
N TYR A 239 0.50 -12.86 -10.68
CA TYR A 239 1.34 -13.81 -9.96
C TYR A 239 2.78 -13.34 -10.08
N THR A 240 3.41 -13.07 -8.94
CA THR A 240 4.76 -12.50 -8.92
C THR A 240 5.70 -13.41 -8.14
N LEU A 241 6.86 -13.70 -8.72
CA LEU A 241 7.99 -14.31 -8.05
C LEU A 241 9.11 -13.29 -7.93
N GLY A 242 9.77 -13.26 -6.79
CA GLY A 242 10.84 -12.31 -6.50
C GLY A 242 12.03 -12.96 -5.84
N ALA A 243 13.20 -12.38 -6.07
CA ALA A 243 14.42 -12.69 -5.36
C ALA A 243 15.11 -11.39 -4.97
N ASN A 244 15.51 -11.28 -3.69
CA ASN A 244 16.23 -10.16 -3.13
C ASN A 244 17.58 -10.64 -2.60
N TRP A 245 18.65 -9.97 -2.99
CA TRP A 245 19.97 -10.19 -2.44
C TRP A 245 20.43 -8.94 -1.70
N TYR A 246 20.55 -9.04 -0.40
CA TYR A 246 21.03 -7.98 0.47
C TYR A 246 22.54 -8.04 0.60
N LEU A 247 23.21 -6.92 0.38
CA LEU A 247 24.65 -6.71 0.49
C LEU A 247 24.90 -5.59 1.50
N GLY A 248 24.72 -5.92 2.79
CA GLY A 248 24.70 -4.96 3.88
C GLY A 248 23.38 -4.18 3.95
N LYS A 249 23.32 -3.19 4.83
CA LYS A 249 22.13 -2.39 5.12
C LYS A 249 21.78 -1.36 4.03
N HIS A 250 22.60 -1.20 3.01
CA HIS A 250 22.47 -0.09 2.05
C HIS A 250 22.27 -0.54 0.61
N VAL A 251 22.58 -1.79 0.28
CA VAL A 251 22.47 -2.31 -1.08
C VAL A 251 21.59 -3.55 -1.10
N ARG A 252 20.55 -3.50 -1.94
CA ARG A 252 19.71 -4.64 -2.28
C ARG A 252 19.65 -4.76 -3.79
N LEU A 253 19.93 -5.94 -4.32
CA LEU A 253 19.66 -6.32 -5.70
C LEU A 253 18.35 -7.11 -5.70
N ALA A 254 17.42 -6.72 -6.55
CA ALA A 254 16.10 -7.34 -6.63
C ALA A 254 15.77 -7.71 -8.07
N ALA A 255 15.14 -8.86 -8.25
CA ALA A 255 14.58 -9.31 -9.53
C ALA A 255 13.16 -9.84 -9.30
N ASN A 256 12.22 -9.43 -10.14
CA ASN A 256 10.84 -9.88 -10.10
C ASN A 256 10.40 -10.38 -11.47
N TYR A 257 9.72 -11.51 -11.48
CA TYR A 257 8.93 -11.98 -12.62
C TYR A 257 7.46 -11.79 -12.30
N VAL A 258 6.72 -11.12 -13.18
CA VAL A 258 5.29 -10.84 -13.03
C VAL A 258 4.53 -11.43 -14.20
N HIS A 259 3.68 -12.40 -13.92
CA HIS A 259 2.68 -12.92 -14.85
C HIS A 259 1.35 -12.21 -14.60
N VAL A 260 0.79 -11.60 -15.64
CA VAL A 260 -0.45 -10.82 -15.59
C VAL A 260 -1.55 -11.58 -16.31
N ASP A 261 -2.65 -11.82 -15.63
CA ASP A 261 -3.89 -12.38 -16.18
C ASP A 261 -5.02 -11.39 -15.93
N GLY A 262 -5.47 -10.70 -16.97
CA GLY A 262 -6.47 -9.66 -16.80
C GLY A 262 -7.14 -9.23 -18.09
N GLU A 263 -8.26 -8.54 -17.94
CA GLU A 263 -9.07 -8.05 -19.04
C GLU A 263 -9.45 -6.58 -18.82
N ARG A 264 -9.54 -5.84 -19.90
CA ARG A 264 -10.10 -4.50 -19.91
C ARG A 264 -10.92 -4.27 -21.17
N ARG A 265 -12.23 -4.07 -21.01
CA ARG A 265 -13.18 -3.81 -22.10
C ARG A 265 -13.17 -4.88 -23.21
N GLY A 266 -13.05 -6.15 -22.81
CA GLY A 266 -12.98 -7.28 -23.76
C GLY A 266 -11.61 -7.45 -24.44
N VAL A 267 -10.58 -6.80 -23.94
CA VAL A 267 -9.20 -6.94 -24.44
C VAL A 267 -8.32 -7.51 -23.34
N ASP A 268 -7.67 -8.61 -23.64
CA ASP A 268 -6.72 -9.25 -22.73
C ASP A 268 -5.56 -8.33 -22.39
N VAL A 269 -5.23 -8.30 -21.11
CA VAL A 269 -4.10 -7.55 -20.55
C VAL A 269 -3.10 -8.58 -20.05
N GLN A 270 -2.21 -9.06 -20.93
CA GLN A 270 -1.33 -10.21 -20.63
C GLN A 270 0.15 -9.95 -21.00
N PRO A 271 0.83 -8.94 -20.50
CA PRO A 271 2.27 -8.89 -20.64
C PRO A 271 2.94 -9.61 -19.46
N ASP A 272 3.76 -10.61 -19.75
CA ASP A 272 4.74 -11.12 -18.80
C ASP A 272 5.97 -10.21 -18.78
N VAL A 273 6.50 -9.91 -17.59
CA VAL A 273 7.67 -9.05 -17.42
C VAL A 273 8.64 -9.64 -16.41
N LEU A 274 9.89 -9.62 -16.78
CA LEU A 274 11.04 -9.99 -15.95
C LEU A 274 11.77 -8.75 -15.44
#